data_e8f71c66369834f3785cc54a661f270b
#
_entry.id   e8f71c66369834f3785cc54a661f270b
#
_cell.length_a   1.000
_cell.length_b   1.000
_cell.length_c   1.000
_cell.angle_alpha   90.00
_cell.angle_beta   90.00
_cell.angle_gamma   90.00
#
_symmetry.space_group_name_H-M   'P 1'
#
loop_
_entity.id
_entity.type
_entity.pdbx_description
1 polymer ?
#
loop_
_entity_poly.entity_id
_entity_poly.type
_entity_poly.pdbx_seq_one_letter_code
_entity_poly.pdbx_strand_id
1 'polypeptide(L)'
;CVDKDDTNPTIDKVAAADMILFATPVYWWGITAQIKQVIDKCYCRGMQMKEKKVGIIVIGGAPAGDKQYDLIKSQFDCIADYLAWDVLFYKPYSANGKDELAKDIEAMKEFEMLGKALEK
;
A
#
# COMPACT_ATOMS: atom_id res chain seq x y z
N CYS A 1 -19.80 -0.46 10.47
CA CYS A 1 -19.56 -1.85 10.84
C CYS A 1 -20.25 -2.16 12.16
N VAL A 2 -20.96 -3.27 12.21
CA VAL A 2 -21.74 -3.67 13.40
C VAL A 2 -20.85 -4.45 14.38
N ASP A 3 -19.76 -5.02 13.88
CA ASP A 3 -18.86 -5.85 14.68
C ASP A 3 -17.97 -4.99 15.59
N LYS A 4 -17.91 -5.36 16.85
CA LYS A 4 -17.05 -4.75 17.87
C LYS A 4 -15.73 -5.53 17.95
N ASP A 5 -14.87 -5.30 16.98
CA ASP A 5 -13.52 -5.85 16.93
C ASP A 5 -12.46 -4.74 16.88
N ASP A 6 -11.19 -5.09 16.76
CA ASP A 6 -10.08 -4.13 16.65
C ASP A 6 -10.08 -3.35 15.33
N THR A 7 -11.00 -3.64 14.43
CA THR A 7 -11.09 -3.02 13.10
C THR A 7 -11.42 -1.53 13.20
N ASN A 8 -12.43 -1.16 14.00
CA ASN A 8 -12.86 0.23 14.09
C ASN A 8 -11.74 1.17 14.57
N PRO A 9 -11.00 0.88 15.65
CA PRO A 9 -9.89 1.71 16.07
C PRO A 9 -8.78 1.82 15.01
N THR A 10 -8.52 0.75 14.26
CA THR A 10 -7.53 0.74 13.17
C THR A 10 -7.98 1.64 12.02
N ILE A 11 -9.23 1.48 11.57
CA ILE A 11 -9.78 2.29 10.47
C ILE A 11 -9.92 3.77 10.87
N ASP A 12 -10.22 4.06 12.12
CA ASP A 12 -10.26 5.46 12.61
C ASP A 12 -8.88 6.12 12.53
N LYS A 13 -7.80 5.38 12.83
CA LYS A 13 -6.43 5.86 12.65
C LYS A 13 -6.08 6.11 11.17
N VAL A 14 -6.47 5.18 10.29
CA VAL A 14 -6.29 5.34 8.84
C VAL A 14 -7.06 6.56 8.32
N ALA A 15 -8.30 6.74 8.78
CA ALA A 15 -9.12 7.89 8.39
C ALA A 15 -8.55 9.23 8.89
N ALA A 16 -7.91 9.24 10.05
CA ALA A 16 -7.28 10.43 10.62
C ALA A 16 -5.90 10.77 10.02
N ALA A 17 -5.27 9.82 9.33
CA ALA A 17 -3.96 10.04 8.72
C ALA A 17 -4.05 10.95 7.49
N ASP A 18 -3.06 11.83 7.31
CA ASP A 18 -2.92 12.66 6.11
C ASP A 18 -2.33 11.85 4.95
N MET A 19 -1.54 10.84 5.27
CA MET A 19 -0.88 9.95 4.32
C MET A 19 -0.99 8.50 4.76
N ILE A 20 -1.17 7.61 3.78
CA ILE A 20 -1.22 6.16 3.98
C ILE A 20 -0.11 5.51 3.18
N LEU A 21 0.72 4.69 3.82
CA LEU A 21 1.70 3.84 3.15
C LEU A 21 1.21 2.39 3.19
N PHE A 22 0.89 1.85 2.02
CA PHE A 22 0.60 0.43 1.86
C PHE A 22 1.88 -0.32 1.49
N ALA A 23 2.27 -1.31 2.30
CA ALA A 23 3.37 -2.21 1.99
C ALA A 23 2.86 -3.65 2.02
N THR A 24 2.98 -4.38 0.92
CA THR A 24 2.42 -5.72 0.77
C THR A 24 3.36 -6.65 0.00
N PRO A 25 3.53 -7.91 0.45
CA PRO A 25 4.03 -8.94 -0.46
C PRO A 25 2.97 -9.29 -1.51
N VAL A 26 3.41 -9.94 -2.59
CA VAL A 26 2.52 -10.49 -3.61
C VAL A 26 2.15 -11.92 -3.26
N TYR A 27 0.86 -12.18 -3.10
CA TYR A 27 0.30 -13.52 -2.95
C TYR A 27 -0.72 -13.78 -4.06
N TRP A 28 -0.47 -14.80 -4.88
CA TRP A 28 -1.37 -15.16 -5.98
C TRP A 28 -1.77 -13.96 -6.85
N TRP A 29 -0.76 -13.25 -7.36
CA TRP A 29 -0.93 -12.06 -8.24
C TRP A 29 -1.70 -10.89 -7.62
N GLY A 30 -1.87 -10.87 -6.31
CA GLY A 30 -2.62 -9.83 -5.60
C GLY A 30 -1.95 -9.38 -4.30
N ILE A 31 -2.59 -8.44 -3.66
CA ILE A 31 -2.26 -7.99 -2.30
C ILE A 31 -2.63 -9.06 -1.27
N THR A 32 -2.05 -9.00 -0.09
CA THR A 32 -2.41 -9.93 0.99
C THR A 32 -3.85 -9.75 1.43
N ALA A 33 -4.45 -10.84 1.94
CA ALA A 33 -5.79 -10.80 2.51
C ALA A 33 -5.90 -9.78 3.66
N GLN A 34 -4.86 -9.62 4.47
CA GLN A 34 -4.81 -8.66 5.57
C GLN A 34 -4.93 -7.20 5.07
N ILE A 35 -4.16 -6.84 4.05
CA ILE A 35 -4.26 -5.50 3.43
C ILE A 35 -5.64 -5.32 2.78
N LYS A 36 -6.13 -6.34 2.09
CA LYS A 36 -7.46 -6.28 1.46
C LYS A 36 -8.57 -6.08 2.50
N GLN A 37 -8.49 -6.74 3.66
CA GLN A 37 -9.44 -6.53 4.75
C GLN A 37 -9.43 -5.07 5.26
N VAL A 38 -8.25 -4.48 5.41
CA VAL A 38 -8.14 -3.05 5.79
C VAL A 38 -8.81 -2.17 4.75
N ILE A 39 -8.50 -2.37 3.47
CA ILE A 39 -9.10 -1.61 2.37
C ILE A 39 -10.63 -1.77 2.35
N ASP A 40 -11.14 -2.99 2.48
CA ASP A 40 -12.57 -3.26 2.48
C ASP A 40 -13.28 -2.60 3.66
N LYS A 41 -12.65 -2.59 4.83
CA LYS A 41 -13.19 -1.93 6.02
C LYS A 41 -13.16 -0.40 5.93
N CYS A 42 -12.29 0.18 5.12
CA CYS A 42 -12.29 1.62 4.85
C CYS A 42 -13.62 2.11 4.26
N TYR A 43 -14.39 1.24 3.63
CA TYR A 43 -15.73 1.56 3.13
C TYR A 43 -16.66 2.12 4.22
N CYS A 44 -16.50 1.67 5.46
CA CYS A 44 -17.29 2.17 6.60
C CYS A 44 -17.05 3.67 6.91
N ARG A 45 -15.97 4.24 6.41
CA ARG A 45 -15.58 5.65 6.60
C ARG A 45 -15.46 6.40 5.27
N GLY A 46 -16.12 5.94 4.23
CA GLY A 46 -15.95 6.33 2.84
C GLY A 46 -15.56 7.80 2.58
N MET A 47 -16.32 8.76 3.12
CA MET A 47 -16.02 10.19 2.91
C MET A 47 -14.73 10.65 3.60
N GLN A 48 -14.38 10.05 4.75
CA GLN A 48 -13.16 10.39 5.50
C GLN A 48 -11.90 9.77 4.86
N MET A 49 -12.08 8.83 3.92
CA MET A 49 -11.00 8.18 3.18
C MET A 49 -10.65 8.89 1.88
N LYS A 50 -11.36 9.95 1.51
CA LYS A 50 -11.10 10.72 0.30
C LYS A 50 -9.88 11.65 0.43
N GLU A 51 -9.28 11.95 -0.71
CA GLU A 51 -8.23 12.98 -0.85
C GLU A 51 -6.98 12.71 0.00
N LYS A 52 -6.67 11.42 0.26
CA LYS A 52 -5.45 11.04 0.98
C LYS A 52 -4.24 11.00 0.05
N LYS A 53 -3.08 11.32 0.59
CA LYS A 53 -1.80 10.99 -0.04
C LYS A 53 -1.48 9.53 0.20
N VAL A 54 -1.08 8.81 -0.86
CA VAL A 54 -0.86 7.37 -0.77
C VAL A 54 0.47 6.97 -1.40
N GLY A 55 1.27 6.21 -0.65
CA GLY A 55 2.43 5.50 -1.16
C GLY A 55 2.15 4.00 -1.19
N ILE A 56 2.68 3.30 -2.20
CA ILE A 56 2.46 1.86 -2.36
C ILE A 56 3.79 1.18 -2.62
N ILE A 57 4.13 0.20 -1.79
CA ILE A 57 5.30 -0.67 -1.94
C ILE A 57 4.80 -2.10 -2.10
N VAL A 58 5.26 -2.77 -3.15
CA VAL A 58 4.89 -4.14 -3.47
C VAL A 58 6.15 -4.99 -3.59
N ILE A 59 6.22 -6.11 -2.87
CA ILE A 59 7.37 -7.00 -2.88
C ILE A 59 6.93 -8.37 -3.37
N GLY A 60 7.49 -8.82 -4.50
CA GLY A 60 7.17 -10.12 -5.08
C GLY A 60 8.40 -10.91 -5.48
N GLY A 61 8.23 -12.22 -5.69
CA GLY A 61 9.31 -13.10 -6.14
C GLY A 61 9.58 -13.05 -7.64
N ALA A 62 8.69 -12.49 -8.43
CA ALA A 62 8.88 -12.38 -9.88
C ALA A 62 9.79 -11.19 -10.25
N PRO A 63 10.43 -11.24 -11.43
CA PRO A 63 11.22 -10.11 -11.93
C PRO A 63 10.41 -8.82 -12.06
N ALA A 64 11.10 -7.68 -11.99
CA ALA A 64 10.48 -6.39 -12.27
C ALA A 64 9.83 -6.39 -13.67
N GLY A 65 8.62 -5.81 -13.78
CA GLY A 65 7.83 -5.82 -15.01
C GLY A 65 6.92 -7.04 -15.18
N ASP A 66 6.93 -8.01 -14.24
CA ASP A 66 5.96 -9.10 -14.26
C ASP A 66 4.53 -8.59 -14.06
N LYS A 67 3.59 -9.25 -14.71
CA LYS A 67 2.16 -8.90 -14.72
C LYS A 67 1.53 -8.79 -13.33
N GLN A 68 2.07 -9.50 -12.33
CA GLN A 68 1.57 -9.42 -10.95
C GLN A 68 1.61 -7.99 -10.40
N TYR A 69 2.65 -7.23 -10.74
CA TYR A 69 2.79 -5.84 -10.29
C TYR A 69 1.80 -4.92 -11.01
N ASP A 70 1.56 -5.15 -12.30
CA ASP A 70 0.57 -4.36 -13.06
C ASP A 70 -0.85 -4.60 -12.57
N LEU A 71 -1.19 -5.82 -12.21
CA LEU A 71 -2.51 -6.17 -11.68
C LEU A 71 -2.77 -5.46 -10.34
N ILE A 72 -1.78 -5.48 -9.45
CA ILE A 72 -1.88 -4.78 -8.16
C ILE A 72 -1.95 -3.27 -8.36
N LYS A 73 -1.12 -2.73 -9.27
CA LYS A 73 -1.19 -1.31 -9.63
C LYS A 73 -2.57 -0.92 -10.12
N SER A 74 -3.13 -1.69 -11.03
CA SER A 74 -4.48 -1.43 -11.58
C SER A 74 -5.56 -1.44 -10.50
N GLN A 75 -5.46 -2.33 -9.51
CA GLN A 75 -6.38 -2.37 -8.38
C GLN A 75 -6.29 -1.06 -7.56
N PHE A 76 -5.09 -0.62 -7.24
CA PHE A 76 -4.90 0.63 -6.50
C PHE A 76 -5.30 1.86 -7.32
N ASP A 77 -5.05 1.87 -8.62
CA ASP A 77 -5.47 2.96 -9.51
C ASP A 77 -6.99 3.13 -9.49
N CYS A 78 -7.75 2.03 -9.56
CA CYS A 78 -9.22 2.08 -9.45
C CYS A 78 -9.71 2.62 -8.10
N ILE A 79 -9.06 2.22 -7.00
CA ILE A 79 -9.40 2.70 -5.67
C ILE A 79 -9.06 4.19 -5.53
N ALA A 80 -7.88 4.57 -6.02
CA ALA A 80 -7.40 5.95 -5.99
C ALA A 80 -8.31 6.88 -6.77
N ASP A 81 -8.73 6.48 -7.97
CA ASP A 81 -9.69 7.26 -8.78
C ASP A 81 -11.02 7.44 -8.05
N TYR A 82 -11.53 6.37 -7.43
CA TYR A 82 -12.80 6.43 -6.71
C TYR A 82 -12.75 7.30 -5.45
N LEU A 83 -11.63 7.27 -4.72
CA LEU A 83 -11.43 8.01 -3.47
C LEU A 83 -10.71 9.35 -3.66
N ALA A 84 -10.37 9.72 -4.89
CA ALA A 84 -9.56 10.90 -5.21
C ALA A 84 -8.23 10.91 -4.44
N TRP A 85 -7.55 9.77 -4.35
CA TRP A 85 -6.25 9.68 -3.71
C TRP A 85 -5.15 10.27 -4.59
N ASP A 86 -4.24 11.00 -3.98
CA ASP A 86 -2.99 11.43 -4.59
C ASP A 86 -1.93 10.34 -4.39
N VAL A 87 -1.72 9.51 -5.43
CA VAL A 87 -0.74 8.44 -5.39
C VAL A 87 0.65 9.00 -5.65
N LEU A 88 1.41 9.21 -4.60
CA LEU A 88 2.75 9.80 -4.65
C LEU A 88 3.77 8.86 -5.31
N PHE A 89 3.65 7.58 -5.08
CA PHE A 89 4.48 6.56 -5.71
C PHE A 89 3.86 5.17 -5.66
N TYR A 90 4.24 4.35 -6.63
CA TYR A 90 4.02 2.91 -6.67
C TYR A 90 5.37 2.23 -6.96
N LYS A 91 5.88 1.45 -6.02
CA LYS A 91 7.22 0.85 -6.10
C LYS A 91 7.17 -0.66 -5.96
N PRO A 92 7.30 -1.40 -7.08
CA PRO A 92 7.48 -2.85 -7.04
C PRO A 92 8.95 -3.20 -6.82
N TYR A 93 9.20 -4.20 -5.99
CA TYR A 93 10.51 -4.78 -5.74
C TYR A 93 10.46 -6.29 -5.91
N SER A 94 11.56 -6.87 -6.44
CA SER A 94 11.74 -8.31 -6.53
C SER A 94 12.62 -8.78 -5.38
N ALA A 95 12.11 -9.70 -4.56
CA ALA A 95 12.86 -10.37 -3.50
C ALA A 95 12.23 -11.74 -3.21
N ASN A 96 13.06 -12.76 -3.08
CA ASN A 96 12.64 -14.16 -2.87
C ASN A 96 13.00 -14.69 -1.48
N GLY A 97 13.97 -14.06 -0.82
CA GLY A 97 14.49 -14.50 0.46
C GLY A 97 14.20 -13.54 1.61
N LYS A 98 14.20 -14.10 2.82
CA LYS A 98 14.13 -13.28 4.03
C LYS A 98 15.29 -12.29 4.05
N ASP A 99 14.99 -11.05 4.37
CA ASP A 99 15.94 -9.94 4.48
C ASP A 99 16.72 -9.61 3.18
N GLU A 100 16.32 -10.16 2.03
CA GLU A 100 16.98 -9.90 0.75
C GLU A 100 16.87 -8.42 0.37
N LEU A 101 15.68 -7.84 0.43
CA LEU A 101 15.47 -6.43 0.13
C LEU A 101 16.19 -5.51 1.12
N ALA A 102 16.27 -5.89 2.41
CA ALA A 102 16.98 -5.12 3.42
C ALA A 102 18.51 -5.06 3.16
N LYS A 103 19.06 -5.99 2.42
CA LYS A 103 20.46 -6.03 1.99
C LYS A 103 20.72 -5.32 0.66
N ASP A 104 19.67 -4.97 -0.05
CA ASP A 104 19.76 -4.20 -1.29
C ASP A 104 20.02 -2.72 -0.96
N ILE A 105 21.27 -2.32 -1.15
CA ILE A 105 21.73 -0.96 -0.83
C ILE A 105 21.01 0.11 -1.66
N GLU A 106 20.70 -0.18 -2.92
CA GLU A 106 20.01 0.77 -3.81
C GLU A 106 18.57 0.94 -3.38
N ALA A 107 17.87 -0.16 -3.11
CA ALA A 107 16.49 -0.12 -2.60
C ALA A 107 16.39 0.62 -1.26
N MET A 108 17.34 0.37 -0.35
CA MET A 108 17.36 1.05 0.95
C MET A 108 17.62 2.54 0.84
N LYS A 109 18.49 2.98 -0.07
CA LYS A 109 18.69 4.40 -0.38
C LYS A 109 17.44 5.03 -1.00
N GLU A 110 16.76 4.31 -1.88
CA GLU A 110 15.49 4.78 -2.47
C GLU A 110 14.43 4.98 -1.39
N PHE A 111 14.27 4.03 -0.46
CA PHE A 111 13.35 4.18 0.68
C PHE A 111 13.69 5.40 1.55
N GLU A 112 14.96 5.63 1.83
CA GLU A 112 15.39 6.82 2.57
C GLU A 112 15.04 8.11 1.85
N MET A 113 15.26 8.18 0.53
CA MET A 113 14.89 9.35 -0.28
C MET A 113 13.39 9.57 -0.31
N LEU A 114 12.60 8.49 -0.48
CA LEU A 114 11.14 8.56 -0.42
C LEU A 114 10.67 9.08 0.95
N GLY A 115 11.22 8.54 2.04
CA GLY A 115 10.91 9.02 3.39
C GLY A 115 11.17 10.51 3.57
N LYS A 116 12.33 11.00 3.16
CA LYS A 116 12.69 12.43 3.22
C LYS A 116 11.76 13.31 2.36
N ALA A 117 11.30 12.81 1.23
CA ALA A 117 10.35 13.53 0.37
C ALA A 117 8.97 13.69 1.01
N LEU A 118 8.61 12.78 1.94
CA LEU A 118 7.32 12.79 2.63
C LEU A 118 7.31 13.73 3.86
N GLU A 119 8.47 14.10 4.40
CA GLU A 119 8.58 15.03 5.51
C GLU A 119 8.25 16.50 5.14
N LYS A 120 8.08 16.76 3.87
CA LYS A 120 7.73 18.09 3.32
C LYS A 120 6.22 18.19 3.08
#